data_eff5d58fa9d4f8eb9c6bcdd699f737b5
#
_entry.id   eff5d58fa9d4f8eb9c6bcdd699f737b5
#
_cell.length_a   1.000
_cell.length_b   1.000
_cell.length_c   1.000
_cell.angle_alpha   90.00
_cell.angle_beta   90.00
_cell.angle_gamma   90.00
#
_symmetry.space_group_name_H-M   'P 1'
#
loop_
_entity.id
_entity.type
_entity.pdbx_description
1 polymer ?
#
loop_
_entity_poly.entity_id
_entity_poly.type
_entity_poly.pdbx_seq_one_letter_code
_entity_poly.pdbx_strand_id
1 'polypeptide(L)'
;MKRISLVALVVLVALSGTSLLAGDAATATVDAVVQANLTFVANTIVNFGTIQPTSTPIIDPKNVTHTDVTAPTVGSFSLSGAPGTVVAITEDANATLGDGTNTMTFTPDLFGHATTQGSATAVGATVTLDGSGNYLFWLGGNLGTLTDQLAGTYASDNGVNGSGDWSLSVEYN
;
A
#
# COMPACT_ATOMS: atom_id res chain seq x y z
N MET A 1 29.33 5.11 4.39
CA MET A 1 29.90 6.36 3.82
C MET A 1 28.84 6.92 2.86
N LYS A 2 28.13 7.94 3.29
CA LYS A 2 27.06 8.59 2.50
C LYS A 2 27.72 9.57 1.51
N ARG A 3 27.53 9.33 0.22
CA ARG A 3 27.98 10.26 -0.82
C ARG A 3 26.90 11.31 -1.01
N ILE A 4 27.15 12.53 -0.56
CA ILE A 4 26.33 13.70 -0.84
C ILE A 4 26.74 14.18 -2.25
N SER A 5 25.85 14.03 -3.23
CA SER A 5 26.03 14.62 -4.54
C SER A 5 25.68 16.11 -4.46
N LEU A 6 26.70 16.94 -4.41
CA LEU A 6 26.56 18.39 -4.53
C LEU A 6 26.42 18.74 -6.02
N VAL A 7 25.20 19.07 -6.45
CA VAL A 7 24.98 19.64 -7.78
C VAL A 7 25.33 21.11 -7.70
N ALA A 8 26.53 21.44 -8.16
CA ALA A 8 26.95 22.84 -8.32
C ALA A 8 26.27 23.46 -9.55
N LEU A 9 25.32 24.34 -9.33
CA LEU A 9 24.75 25.19 -10.37
C LEU A 9 25.76 26.30 -10.68
N VAL A 10 26.49 26.16 -11.78
CA VAL A 10 27.37 27.24 -12.29
C VAL A 10 26.52 28.23 -13.05
N VAL A 11 26.22 29.38 -12.45
CA VAL A 11 25.65 30.53 -13.15
C VAL A 11 26.80 31.31 -13.82
N LEU A 12 26.90 31.19 -15.14
CA LEU A 12 27.84 31.96 -15.94
C LEU A 12 27.24 33.34 -16.17
N VAL A 13 27.68 34.34 -15.40
CA VAL A 13 27.37 35.73 -15.65
C VAL A 13 28.41 36.30 -16.63
N ALA A 14 27.99 36.51 -17.89
CA ALA A 14 28.78 37.24 -18.86
C ALA A 14 28.72 38.73 -18.54
N LEU A 15 29.79 39.33 -17.99
CA LEU A 15 29.97 40.75 -17.88
C LEU A 15 30.48 41.28 -19.23
N SER A 16 29.63 41.94 -20.02
CA SER A 16 30.05 42.87 -21.07
C SER A 16 29.76 44.29 -20.60
N GLY A 17 30.80 45.06 -20.55
CA GLY A 17 31.03 46.28 -19.83
C GLY A 17 30.20 47.52 -20.12
N THR A 18 30.40 48.42 -19.19
CA THR A 18 30.20 49.89 -19.20
C THR A 18 28.80 50.45 -19.12
N SER A 19 28.38 50.75 -17.93
CA SER A 19 28.11 52.14 -17.52
C SER A 19 27.72 52.20 -16.04
N LEU A 20 28.32 53.16 -15.40
CA LEU A 20 28.00 53.63 -14.05
C LEU A 20 26.53 53.94 -13.93
N LEU A 21 25.96 53.62 -12.78
CA LEU A 21 24.86 54.25 -12.09
C LEU A 21 23.68 53.28 -11.83
N ALA A 22 23.35 53.29 -10.56
CA ALA A 22 22.24 52.62 -9.93
C ALA A 22 22.41 51.12 -9.82
N GLY A 23 22.73 50.68 -8.60
CA GLY A 23 22.69 49.27 -8.24
C GLY A 23 21.25 48.78 -8.30
N ASP A 24 20.86 48.18 -9.42
CA ASP A 24 19.65 47.38 -9.47
C ASP A 24 19.93 46.11 -8.68
N ALA A 25 19.34 46.05 -7.49
CA ALA A 25 19.35 44.81 -6.69
C ALA A 25 18.34 43.86 -7.32
N ALA A 26 18.84 42.83 -7.97
CA ALA A 26 17.99 41.70 -8.37
C ALA A 26 17.74 40.83 -7.16
N THR A 27 16.47 40.69 -6.79
CA THR A 27 16.06 39.70 -5.75
C THR A 27 15.61 38.42 -6.42
N ALA A 28 16.17 37.29 -6.00
CA ALA A 28 15.71 35.98 -6.40
C ALA A 28 14.94 35.36 -5.23
N THR A 29 13.72 34.90 -5.47
CA THR A 29 12.98 34.08 -4.51
C THR A 29 13.44 32.63 -4.66
N VAL A 30 13.81 32.02 -3.57
CA VAL A 30 14.15 30.59 -3.51
C VAL A 30 13.11 29.91 -2.64
N ASP A 31 12.30 29.05 -3.25
CA ASP A 31 11.29 28.26 -2.57
C ASP A 31 11.75 26.80 -2.48
N ALA A 32 11.56 26.19 -1.31
CA ALA A 32 11.77 24.78 -1.09
C ALA A 32 10.53 24.19 -0.42
N VAL A 33 9.99 23.12 -1.00
CA VAL A 33 8.88 22.36 -0.40
C VAL A 33 9.47 21.09 0.19
N VAL A 34 9.28 20.89 1.50
CA VAL A 34 9.62 19.66 2.21
C VAL A 34 8.34 18.84 2.36
N GLN A 35 8.30 17.68 1.72
CA GLN A 35 7.18 16.77 1.79
C GLN A 35 7.24 15.95 3.09
N ALA A 36 6.07 15.70 3.73
CA ALA A 36 6.00 14.84 4.90
C ALA A 36 6.40 13.40 4.54
N ASN A 37 7.02 12.68 5.48
CA ASN A 37 7.34 11.28 5.29
C ASN A 37 6.07 10.45 5.11
N LEU A 38 6.11 9.50 4.18
CA LEU A 38 5.07 8.49 4.04
C LEU A 38 5.24 7.45 5.14
N THR A 39 4.15 7.17 5.88
CA THR A 39 4.11 6.13 6.91
C THR A 39 3.01 5.15 6.58
N PHE A 40 3.35 3.86 6.50
CA PHE A 40 2.43 2.78 6.18
C PHE A 40 2.50 1.71 7.27
N VAL A 41 1.34 1.36 7.86
CA VAL A 41 1.25 0.46 9.02
C VAL A 41 0.18 -0.60 8.79
N ALA A 42 0.53 -1.86 8.98
CA ALA A 42 -0.43 -2.96 9.09
C ALA A 42 -1.07 -2.95 10.49
N ASN A 43 -2.41 -2.92 10.55
CA ASN A 43 -3.16 -2.87 11.80
C ASN A 43 -3.73 -4.26 12.15
N THR A 44 -4.28 -4.97 11.18
CA THR A 44 -4.80 -6.34 11.33
C THR A 44 -4.39 -7.20 10.15
N ILE A 45 -4.20 -8.49 10.40
CA ILE A 45 -3.95 -9.49 9.35
C ILE A 45 -5.26 -10.03 8.79
N VAL A 46 -5.23 -10.52 7.55
CA VAL A 46 -6.32 -11.34 6.99
C VAL A 46 -6.32 -12.70 7.66
N ASN A 47 -7.50 -13.15 8.11
CA ASN A 47 -7.66 -14.51 8.62
C ASN A 47 -9.04 -15.05 8.21
N PHE A 48 -9.05 -16.17 7.50
CA PHE A 48 -10.30 -16.83 7.08
C PHE A 48 -11.01 -17.56 8.23
N GLY A 49 -10.35 -17.72 9.38
CA GLY A 49 -10.89 -18.50 10.49
C GLY A 49 -11.02 -19.97 10.13
N THR A 50 -12.18 -20.58 10.43
CA THR A 50 -12.46 -21.96 10.07
C THR A 50 -13.24 -22.05 8.78
N ILE A 51 -12.75 -22.85 7.83
CA ILE A 51 -13.37 -23.11 6.51
C ILE A 51 -13.66 -24.60 6.36
N GLN A 52 -14.63 -24.93 5.48
CA GLN A 52 -14.97 -26.31 5.17
C GLN A 52 -14.12 -26.85 4.01
N PRO A 53 -13.78 -28.16 4.00
CA PRO A 53 -12.96 -28.77 2.95
C PRO A 53 -13.53 -28.63 1.53
N THR A 54 -14.86 -28.48 1.41
CA THR A 54 -15.55 -28.29 0.14
C THR A 54 -16.40 -27.03 0.24
N SER A 55 -15.83 -25.90 -0.15
CA SER A 55 -16.45 -24.58 0.03
C SER A 55 -15.83 -23.56 -0.92
N THR A 56 -16.37 -22.34 -0.94
CA THR A 56 -15.80 -21.20 -1.66
C THR A 56 -15.58 -20.04 -0.68
N PRO A 57 -14.51 -20.07 0.12
CA PRO A 57 -14.31 -19.10 1.19
C PRO A 57 -14.03 -17.71 0.64
N ILE A 58 -14.81 -16.72 1.08
CA ILE A 58 -14.65 -15.31 0.70
C ILE A 58 -14.71 -14.42 1.94
N ILE A 59 -13.73 -13.53 2.08
CA ILE A 59 -13.75 -12.41 3.01
C ILE A 59 -14.05 -11.13 2.23
N ASP A 60 -15.20 -10.52 2.50
CA ASP A 60 -15.54 -9.20 1.97
C ASP A 60 -14.70 -8.11 2.67
N PRO A 61 -13.88 -7.35 1.94
CA PRO A 61 -13.09 -6.26 2.52
C PRO A 61 -13.93 -5.15 3.17
N LYS A 62 -15.21 -4.99 2.76
CA LYS A 62 -16.15 -4.06 3.41
C LYS A 62 -16.70 -4.58 4.74
N ASN A 63 -16.42 -5.84 5.08
CA ASN A 63 -16.92 -6.51 6.29
C ASN A 63 -18.46 -6.55 6.39
N VAL A 64 -19.13 -6.71 5.26
CA VAL A 64 -20.60 -6.75 5.19
C VAL A 64 -21.10 -8.19 5.04
N THR A 65 -20.51 -8.96 4.12
CA THR A 65 -20.95 -10.33 3.82
C THR A 65 -19.75 -11.23 3.52
N HIS A 66 -19.48 -12.15 4.44
CA HIS A 66 -18.47 -13.18 4.21
C HIS A 66 -19.17 -14.48 3.77
N THR A 67 -18.48 -15.33 3.01
CA THR A 67 -19.02 -16.58 2.50
C THR A 67 -18.14 -17.75 2.96
N ASP A 68 -18.78 -18.83 3.42
CA ASP A 68 -18.14 -20.11 3.78
C ASP A 68 -16.95 -20.00 4.76
N VAL A 69 -17.01 -19.01 5.66
CA VAL A 69 -15.97 -18.76 6.69
C VAL A 69 -16.63 -18.58 8.05
N THR A 70 -15.92 -18.97 9.12
CA THR A 70 -16.38 -18.80 10.50
C THR A 70 -15.36 -17.96 11.27
N ALA A 71 -15.83 -16.84 11.86
CA ALA A 71 -15.01 -15.89 12.60
C ALA A 71 -13.82 -15.33 11.77
N PRO A 72 -14.07 -14.83 10.53
CA PRO A 72 -13.01 -14.25 9.72
C PRO A 72 -12.54 -12.90 10.28
N THR A 73 -11.34 -12.49 9.87
CA THR A 73 -10.81 -11.15 10.14
C THR A 73 -10.41 -10.50 8.83
N VAL A 74 -10.91 -9.30 8.57
CA VAL A 74 -10.48 -8.45 7.45
C VAL A 74 -9.13 -7.83 7.80
N GLY A 75 -8.17 -7.92 6.87
CA GLY A 75 -6.90 -7.20 6.99
C GLY A 75 -7.12 -5.69 6.93
N SER A 76 -6.32 -4.92 7.63
CA SER A 76 -6.41 -3.47 7.54
C SER A 76 -5.06 -2.79 7.66
N PHE A 77 -4.90 -1.69 6.91
CA PHE A 77 -3.68 -0.89 6.90
C PHE A 77 -4.05 0.59 6.97
N SER A 78 -3.15 1.37 7.55
CA SER A 78 -3.24 2.82 7.57
C SER A 78 -2.04 3.45 6.88
N LEU A 79 -2.32 4.44 6.05
CA LEU A 79 -1.34 5.23 5.31
C LEU A 79 -1.48 6.68 5.74
N SER A 80 -0.34 7.33 6.04
CA SER A 80 -0.29 8.76 6.31
C SER A 80 0.89 9.42 5.63
N GLY A 81 0.70 10.66 5.18
CA GLY A 81 1.70 11.42 4.45
C GLY A 81 1.30 12.87 4.23
N ALA A 82 1.82 13.50 3.18
CA ALA A 82 1.46 14.87 2.84
C ALA A 82 0.00 14.97 2.37
N PRO A 83 -0.80 15.91 2.93
CA PRO A 83 -2.21 16.08 2.57
C PRO A 83 -2.42 16.29 1.07
N GLY A 84 -3.45 15.62 0.52
CA GLY A 84 -3.86 15.77 -0.89
C GLY A 84 -2.88 15.23 -1.92
N THR A 85 -1.81 14.56 -1.49
CA THR A 85 -0.83 13.95 -2.43
C THR A 85 -1.33 12.63 -3.00
N VAL A 86 -0.88 12.33 -4.22
CA VAL A 86 -1.09 11.05 -4.88
C VAL A 86 0.02 10.09 -4.49
N VAL A 87 -0.37 8.87 -4.17
CA VAL A 87 0.51 7.77 -3.78
C VAL A 87 0.30 6.61 -4.73
N ALA A 88 1.38 6.05 -5.24
CA ALA A 88 1.38 4.84 -6.04
C ALA A 88 1.24 3.60 -5.13
N ILE A 89 0.46 2.62 -5.59
CA ILE A 89 0.16 1.38 -4.89
C ILE A 89 0.66 0.22 -5.75
N THR A 90 1.42 -0.67 -5.13
CA THR A 90 1.85 -1.92 -5.75
C THR A 90 1.56 -3.08 -4.80
N GLU A 91 0.89 -4.11 -5.30
CA GLU A 91 0.50 -5.28 -4.53
C GLU A 91 0.83 -6.59 -5.27
N ASP A 92 1.01 -7.66 -4.51
CA ASP A 92 1.14 -8.99 -5.08
C ASP A 92 -0.22 -9.48 -5.61
N ALA A 93 -0.21 -10.12 -6.78
CA ALA A 93 -1.44 -10.63 -7.40
C ALA A 93 -2.09 -11.76 -6.60
N ASN A 94 -1.29 -12.59 -5.93
CA ASN A 94 -1.75 -13.74 -5.15
C ASN A 94 -0.72 -14.08 -4.07
N ALA A 95 -1.16 -14.85 -3.05
CA ALA A 95 -0.28 -15.56 -2.15
C ALA A 95 -0.64 -17.04 -2.08
N THR A 96 0.33 -17.90 -1.78
CA THR A 96 0.10 -19.33 -1.55
C THR A 96 0.09 -19.60 -0.06
N LEU A 97 -1.01 -20.16 0.44
CA LEU A 97 -1.10 -20.65 1.80
C LEU A 97 -0.74 -22.14 1.81
N GLY A 98 0.10 -22.55 2.74
CA GLY A 98 0.53 -23.94 2.87
C GLY A 98 0.35 -24.49 4.27
N ASP A 99 0.24 -25.82 4.41
CA ASP A 99 0.25 -26.56 5.68
C ASP A 99 1.52 -27.42 5.86
N GLY A 100 2.49 -27.25 4.96
CA GLY A 100 3.71 -28.07 4.87
C GLY A 100 3.60 -29.21 3.86
N THR A 101 2.41 -29.54 3.36
CA THR A 101 2.17 -30.61 2.38
C THR A 101 1.23 -30.15 1.27
N ASN A 102 0.14 -29.50 1.64
CA ASN A 102 -0.91 -29.04 0.72
C ASN A 102 -0.89 -27.53 0.63
N THR A 103 -1.43 -27.01 -0.47
CA THR A 103 -1.49 -25.56 -0.70
C THR A 103 -2.89 -25.13 -1.14
N MET A 104 -3.18 -23.85 -0.93
CA MET A 104 -4.30 -23.14 -1.53
C MET A 104 -3.86 -21.74 -1.95
N THR A 105 -4.47 -21.19 -2.98
CA THR A 105 -4.15 -19.86 -3.48
C THR A 105 -5.08 -18.83 -2.86
N PHE A 106 -4.51 -17.82 -2.23
CA PHE A 106 -5.23 -16.61 -1.82
C PHE A 106 -5.19 -15.59 -2.96
N THR A 107 -6.36 -15.19 -3.43
CA THR A 107 -6.52 -14.07 -4.37
C THR A 107 -7.02 -12.88 -3.59
N PRO A 108 -6.20 -11.83 -3.45
CA PRO A 108 -6.53 -10.64 -2.65
C PRO A 108 -7.64 -9.81 -3.30
N ASP A 109 -8.36 -9.08 -2.47
CA ASP A 109 -9.32 -8.05 -2.86
C ASP A 109 -9.08 -6.84 -1.94
N LEU A 110 -8.41 -5.82 -2.48
CA LEU A 110 -7.98 -4.64 -1.74
C LEU A 110 -8.93 -3.48 -1.99
N PHE A 111 -9.51 -2.98 -0.91
CA PHE A 111 -10.41 -1.82 -0.91
C PHE A 111 -9.82 -0.69 -0.06
N GLY A 112 -10.17 0.54 -0.39
CA GLY A 112 -9.67 1.70 0.31
C GLY A 112 -10.65 2.86 0.38
N HIS A 113 -10.49 3.69 1.42
CA HIS A 113 -11.22 4.93 1.62
C HIS A 113 -10.50 5.80 2.66
N ALA A 114 -10.69 7.11 2.59
CA ALA A 114 -10.05 8.03 3.53
C ALA A 114 -10.48 7.83 5.00
N THR A 115 -11.72 7.39 5.26
CA THR A 115 -12.29 7.40 6.60
C THR A 115 -13.05 6.14 7.04
N THR A 116 -13.75 5.43 6.14
CA THR A 116 -14.71 4.39 6.54
C THR A 116 -14.67 3.15 5.65
N GLN A 117 -14.69 1.97 6.27
CA GLN A 117 -14.69 0.68 5.59
C GLN A 117 -15.92 0.46 4.73
N GLY A 118 -17.11 0.77 5.22
CA GLY A 118 -18.38 0.56 4.48
C GLY A 118 -18.48 1.35 3.18
N SER A 119 -17.75 2.47 3.04
CA SER A 119 -17.67 3.28 1.83
C SER A 119 -16.46 2.96 0.95
N ALA A 120 -15.64 1.99 1.34
CA ALA A 120 -14.43 1.62 0.60
C ALA A 120 -14.78 1.11 -0.81
N THR A 121 -13.89 1.40 -1.75
CA THR A 121 -13.94 0.96 -3.15
C THR A 121 -12.67 0.24 -3.51
N ALA A 122 -12.70 -0.58 -4.56
CA ALA A 122 -11.51 -1.26 -5.05
C ALA A 122 -10.37 -0.26 -5.30
N VAL A 123 -9.19 -0.59 -4.81
CA VAL A 123 -7.99 0.25 -4.95
C VAL A 123 -7.43 0.09 -6.36
N GLY A 124 -7.08 1.21 -6.98
CA GLY A 124 -6.35 1.23 -8.24
C GLY A 124 -4.84 1.35 -8.03
N ALA A 125 -4.11 1.57 -9.12
CA ALA A 125 -2.65 1.78 -9.06
C ALA A 125 -2.22 3.02 -8.27
N THR A 126 -3.14 3.93 -7.96
CA THR A 126 -2.88 5.14 -7.16
C THR A 126 -4.06 5.46 -6.26
N VAL A 127 -3.78 6.12 -5.13
CA VAL A 127 -4.77 6.73 -4.25
C VAL A 127 -4.37 8.17 -3.93
N THR A 128 -5.34 9.00 -3.54
CA THR A 128 -5.07 10.36 -3.07
C THR A 128 -5.32 10.43 -1.57
N LEU A 129 -4.34 10.89 -0.82
CA LEU A 129 -4.48 11.14 0.62
C LEU A 129 -5.50 12.24 0.86
N ASP A 130 -6.25 12.15 1.95
CA ASP A 130 -7.25 13.16 2.32
C ASP A 130 -6.62 14.50 2.72
N GLY A 131 -7.46 15.49 3.09
CA GLY A 131 -7.01 16.82 3.53
C GLY A 131 -6.21 16.82 4.83
N SER A 132 -6.17 15.68 5.54
CA SER A 132 -5.35 15.45 6.74
C SER A 132 -4.14 14.55 6.47
N GLY A 133 -3.97 14.11 5.22
CA GLY A 133 -2.88 13.23 4.80
C GLY A 133 -3.08 11.76 5.11
N ASN A 134 -4.32 11.28 5.29
CA ASN A 134 -4.61 9.90 5.65
C ASN A 134 -5.32 9.12 4.53
N TYR A 135 -5.14 7.79 4.55
CA TYR A 135 -5.89 6.83 3.77
C TYR A 135 -5.89 5.47 4.47
N LEU A 136 -7.00 4.73 4.37
CA LEU A 136 -7.19 3.44 5.00
C LEU A 136 -7.42 2.37 3.93
N PHE A 137 -6.85 1.19 4.13
CA PHE A 137 -7.04 0.03 3.27
C PHE A 137 -7.64 -1.12 4.06
N TRP A 138 -8.45 -1.92 3.39
CA TRP A 138 -9.01 -3.18 3.89
C TRP A 138 -8.76 -4.28 2.87
N LEU A 139 -8.19 -5.37 3.36
CA LEU A 139 -7.84 -6.54 2.57
C LEU A 139 -8.78 -7.69 2.92
N GLY A 140 -9.52 -8.12 1.95
CA GLY A 140 -10.26 -9.36 1.91
C GLY A 140 -9.74 -10.24 0.77
N GLY A 141 -10.60 -11.08 0.22
CA GLY A 141 -10.27 -11.93 -0.91
C GLY A 141 -10.87 -13.30 -0.83
N ASN A 142 -10.42 -14.21 -1.68
CA ASN A 142 -10.95 -15.56 -1.78
C ASN A 142 -9.84 -16.61 -1.88
N LEU A 143 -10.21 -17.85 -1.52
CA LEU A 143 -9.33 -19.03 -1.66
C LEU A 143 -9.72 -19.92 -2.86
N GLY A 144 -10.58 -19.40 -3.74
CA GLY A 144 -11.15 -20.20 -4.84
C GLY A 144 -12.16 -21.23 -4.33
N THR A 145 -12.55 -22.13 -5.22
CA THR A 145 -13.41 -23.27 -4.86
C THR A 145 -12.53 -24.41 -4.35
N LEU A 146 -12.71 -24.78 -3.10
CA LEU A 146 -12.02 -25.90 -2.48
C LEU A 146 -12.77 -27.22 -2.82
N THR A 147 -12.00 -28.23 -3.18
CA THR A 147 -12.53 -29.57 -3.43
C THR A 147 -11.70 -30.57 -2.63
N ASP A 148 -12.30 -31.14 -1.60
CA ASP A 148 -11.65 -32.13 -0.73
C ASP A 148 -10.32 -31.66 -0.12
N GLN A 149 -10.25 -30.36 0.26
CA GLN A 149 -9.07 -29.81 0.92
C GLN A 149 -8.81 -30.55 2.25
N LEU A 150 -7.58 -30.99 2.46
CA LEU A 150 -7.23 -31.70 3.69
C LEU A 150 -7.28 -30.76 4.90
N ALA A 151 -7.69 -31.31 6.05
CA ALA A 151 -7.70 -30.57 7.30
C ALA A 151 -6.27 -30.21 7.72
N GLY A 152 -6.03 -28.94 8.04
CA GLY A 152 -4.72 -28.42 8.42
C GLY A 152 -4.79 -26.94 8.76
N THR A 153 -3.67 -26.40 9.25
CA THR A 153 -3.48 -24.95 9.39
C THR A 153 -2.69 -24.44 8.21
N TYR A 154 -3.32 -23.64 7.37
CA TYR A 154 -2.72 -23.07 6.18
C TYR A 154 -2.30 -21.64 6.45
N ALA A 155 -1.05 -21.31 6.15
CA ALA A 155 -0.49 -19.97 6.32
C ALA A 155 0.43 -19.60 5.15
N SER A 156 0.55 -18.31 4.86
CA SER A 156 1.43 -17.79 3.80
C SER A 156 2.91 -17.92 4.17
N ASP A 157 3.22 -17.79 5.45
CA ASP A 157 4.56 -17.90 6.03
C ASP A 157 4.99 -19.33 6.37
N ASN A 158 4.19 -20.35 6.03
CA ASN A 158 4.55 -21.73 6.25
C ASN A 158 5.73 -22.14 5.36
N GLY A 159 6.94 -22.05 5.92
CA GLY A 159 8.24 -22.09 5.24
C GLY A 159 8.55 -23.31 4.38
N VAL A 160 7.63 -24.30 4.26
CA VAL A 160 7.81 -25.49 3.42
C VAL A 160 7.14 -25.34 2.05
N ASN A 161 5.94 -24.76 1.98
CA ASN A 161 5.19 -24.61 0.72
C ASN A 161 4.28 -23.39 0.63
N GLY A 162 4.31 -22.48 1.61
CA GLY A 162 3.76 -21.13 1.46
C GLY A 162 4.63 -20.26 0.56
N SER A 163 4.06 -19.27 -0.13
CA SER A 163 4.80 -18.34 -1.01
C SER A 163 5.47 -17.18 -0.27
N GLY A 164 5.37 -17.12 1.04
CA GLY A 164 5.65 -15.94 1.83
C GLY A 164 4.42 -15.05 1.98
N ASP A 165 4.54 -14.01 2.79
CA ASP A 165 3.43 -13.08 3.03
C ASP A 165 3.08 -12.31 1.74
N TRP A 166 1.78 -12.04 1.56
CA TRP A 166 1.32 -11.10 0.57
C TRP A 166 1.83 -9.68 0.90
N SER A 167 2.33 -8.99 -0.10
CA SER A 167 2.92 -7.68 0.10
C SER A 167 2.11 -6.56 -0.56
N LEU A 168 2.09 -5.42 0.14
CA LEU A 168 1.53 -4.16 -0.33
C LEU A 168 2.58 -3.08 -0.09
N SER A 169 2.99 -2.39 -1.14
CA SER A 169 3.93 -1.28 -1.07
C SER A 169 3.32 0.04 -1.54
N VAL A 170 3.80 1.13 -0.96
CA VAL A 170 3.29 2.47 -1.20
C VAL A 170 4.46 3.44 -1.40
N GLU A 171 4.36 4.33 -2.38
CA GLU A 171 5.34 5.37 -2.62
C GLU A 171 4.68 6.65 -3.15
N TYR A 172 5.30 7.80 -2.94
CA TYR A 172 4.82 9.03 -3.56
C TYR A 172 4.95 8.93 -5.09
N ASN A 173 3.89 9.34 -5.80
CA ASN A 173 3.84 9.32 -7.25
C ASN A 173 4.36 10.65 -7.85
#